data_09d51fdd6e06e195ac299cfa4bb25919
#
_entry.id   09d51fdd6e06e195ac299cfa4bb25919
#
_cell.length_a   1.000
_cell.length_b   1.000
_cell.length_c   1.000
_cell.angle_alpha   90.00
_cell.angle_beta   90.00
_cell.angle_gamma   90.00
#
_symmetry.space_group_name_H-M   'P 1'
#
loop_
_entity.id
_entity.type
_entity.pdbx_description
1 polymer ?
#
loop_
_entity_poly.entity_id
_entity_poly.type
_entity_poly.pdbx_seq_one_letter_code
_entity_poly.pdbx_strand_id
1 'polypeptide(L)'
;MKKFLKVLFYVIAAVYPFLVFTFLVILKLPTRILSLCIIALAAAFFLSATGTKKAGSKETKNALDWKPLVSSALFLAAGIFCFITGKEVFLKLYSVVISATLLFVFGSTLFFKPNLIFRLATLTDKSIIGSSYEKAVYSYCQKVTIIWCCFFILNGFVSVCTAFAGKLFGVNEDVANTIWSVYNGGISYVLMGLLFAIEFIVRKIVDKKMIKAYPITKFKSDSRKDDYVLCYEDYWTKKKYKTWKDFLIDTAKVRKAVNASGADEWILHCEDYWYFLVTFVALLQCKKS
;
A
#
# COMPACT_ATOMS: atom_id res chain seq x y z
N MET A 1 16.89 -6.41 -18.79
CA MET A 1 16.17 -5.55 -19.75
C MET A 1 14.67 -5.40 -19.42
N LYS A 2 13.87 -6.50 -19.26
CA LYS A 2 12.41 -6.40 -19.02
C LYS A 2 12.00 -5.75 -17.68
N LYS A 3 12.73 -5.97 -16.58
CA LYS A 3 12.48 -5.29 -15.30
C LYS A 3 12.76 -3.79 -15.40
N PHE A 4 13.82 -3.41 -16.10
CA PHE A 4 14.18 -2.00 -16.33
C PHE A 4 13.11 -1.26 -17.15
N LEU A 5 12.60 -1.84 -18.23
CA LEU A 5 11.52 -1.24 -19.03
C LEU A 5 10.23 -1.04 -18.21
N LYS A 6 9.87 -2.00 -17.35
CA LYS A 6 8.70 -1.85 -16.46
C LYS A 6 8.89 -0.71 -15.46
N VAL A 7 10.06 -0.64 -14.82
CA VAL A 7 10.36 0.45 -13.87
C VAL A 7 10.36 1.80 -14.60
N LEU A 8 11.01 1.87 -15.77
CA LEU A 8 11.04 3.08 -16.60
C LEU A 8 9.63 3.56 -16.98
N PHE A 9 8.75 2.62 -17.38
CA PHE A 9 7.35 2.95 -17.68
C PHE A 9 6.63 3.55 -16.49
N TYR A 10 6.74 2.93 -15.29
CA TYR A 10 6.08 3.46 -14.09
C TYR A 10 6.64 4.82 -13.66
N VAL A 11 7.95 5.02 -13.82
CA VAL A 11 8.58 6.34 -13.55
C VAL A 11 8.07 7.38 -14.53
N ILE A 12 8.02 7.07 -15.83
CA ILE A 12 7.51 7.99 -16.84
C ILE A 12 6.02 8.27 -16.62
N ALA A 13 5.21 7.24 -16.29
CA ALA A 13 3.80 7.42 -15.98
C ALA A 13 3.57 8.31 -14.74
N ALA A 14 4.43 8.21 -13.74
CA ALA A 14 4.37 9.06 -12.55
C ALA A 14 4.79 10.51 -12.83
N VAL A 15 5.79 10.71 -13.70
CA VAL A 15 6.32 12.03 -14.09
C VAL A 15 5.52 12.66 -15.26
N TYR A 16 4.62 11.89 -15.88
CA TYR A 16 3.87 12.29 -17.06
C TYR A 16 3.21 13.68 -16.96
N PRO A 17 2.46 14.05 -15.91
CA PRO A 17 1.84 15.37 -15.83
C PRO A 17 2.87 16.51 -15.82
N PHE A 18 4.04 16.27 -15.20
CA PHE A 18 5.14 17.22 -15.23
C PHE A 18 5.77 17.35 -16.63
N LEU A 19 5.89 16.25 -17.36
CA LEU A 19 6.30 16.25 -18.76
C LEU A 19 5.30 17.03 -19.63
N VAL A 20 4.00 16.78 -19.45
CA VAL A 20 2.95 17.53 -20.18
C VAL A 20 3.02 19.03 -19.88
N PHE A 21 3.22 19.42 -18.61
CA PHE A 21 3.44 20.80 -18.23
C PHE A 21 4.63 21.42 -18.98
N THR A 22 5.78 20.74 -18.95
CA THR A 22 7.00 21.22 -19.61
C THR A 22 6.78 21.37 -21.12
N PHE A 23 6.15 20.40 -21.76
CA PHE A 23 5.92 20.41 -23.22
C PHE A 23 4.89 21.46 -23.66
N LEU A 24 3.74 21.58 -22.93
CA LEU A 24 2.66 22.48 -23.34
C LEU A 24 2.91 23.93 -22.90
N VAL A 25 3.45 24.14 -21.69
CA VAL A 25 3.56 25.47 -21.09
C VAL A 25 4.95 26.08 -21.33
N ILE A 26 6.02 25.34 -21.12
CA ILE A 26 7.39 25.83 -21.21
C ILE A 26 7.86 25.82 -22.68
N LEU A 27 7.75 24.66 -23.34
CA LEU A 27 8.27 24.46 -24.70
C LEU A 27 7.26 24.84 -25.79
N LYS A 28 5.97 25.01 -25.44
CA LYS A 28 4.87 25.34 -26.39
C LYS A 28 4.87 24.47 -27.65
N LEU A 29 5.23 23.17 -27.48
CA LEU A 29 5.30 22.25 -28.61
C LEU A 29 3.88 21.83 -29.06
N PRO A 30 3.71 21.58 -30.39
CA PRO A 30 2.42 21.10 -30.89
C PRO A 30 1.99 19.81 -30.20
N THR A 31 0.72 19.72 -29.85
CA THR A 31 0.07 18.53 -29.19
C THR A 31 0.33 17.23 -29.93
N ARG A 32 0.49 17.28 -31.26
CA ARG A 32 0.82 16.11 -32.08
C ARG A 32 2.17 15.49 -31.76
N ILE A 33 3.19 16.30 -31.42
CA ILE A 33 4.52 15.77 -31.00
C ILE A 33 4.41 15.03 -29.68
N LEU A 34 3.70 15.62 -28.71
CA LEU A 34 3.48 15.00 -27.43
C LEU A 34 2.68 13.69 -27.55
N SER A 35 1.64 13.65 -28.39
CA SER A 35 0.87 12.45 -28.64
C SER A 35 1.70 11.34 -29.30
N LEU A 36 2.63 11.65 -30.20
CA LEU A 36 3.57 10.68 -30.78
C LEU A 36 4.47 10.05 -29.69
N CYS A 37 5.00 10.86 -28.77
CA CYS A 37 5.80 10.36 -27.66
C CYS A 37 4.99 9.38 -26.78
N ILE A 38 3.73 9.70 -26.49
CA ILE A 38 2.84 8.84 -25.70
C ILE A 38 2.54 7.54 -26.42
N ILE A 39 2.23 7.59 -27.72
CA ILE A 39 1.99 6.41 -28.55
C ILE A 39 3.23 5.52 -28.57
N ALA A 40 4.42 6.08 -28.77
CA ALA A 40 5.67 5.33 -28.78
C ALA A 40 5.93 4.62 -27.43
N LEU A 41 5.75 5.32 -26.31
CA LEU A 41 5.90 4.75 -24.98
C LEU A 41 4.87 3.67 -24.67
N ALA A 42 3.61 3.91 -25.01
CA ALA A 42 2.54 2.95 -24.80
C ALA A 42 2.72 1.69 -25.67
N ALA A 43 3.17 1.84 -26.93
CA ALA A 43 3.50 0.74 -27.83
C ALA A 43 4.68 -0.08 -27.31
N ALA A 44 5.75 0.57 -26.87
CA ALA A 44 6.90 -0.11 -26.26
C ALA A 44 6.51 -0.92 -25.02
N PHE A 45 5.63 -0.37 -24.19
CA PHE A 45 5.12 -1.08 -23.01
C PHE A 45 4.20 -2.24 -23.38
N PHE A 46 3.30 -2.05 -24.35
CA PHE A 46 2.44 -3.11 -24.86
C PHE A 46 3.25 -4.28 -25.42
N LEU A 47 4.26 -4.00 -26.25
CA LEU A 47 5.17 -5.01 -26.78
C LEU A 47 5.96 -5.72 -25.68
N SER A 48 6.38 -5.00 -24.63
CA SER A 48 7.05 -5.59 -23.48
C SER A 48 6.15 -6.52 -22.66
N ALA A 49 4.87 -6.20 -22.58
CA ALA A 49 3.86 -6.99 -21.87
C ALA A 49 3.47 -8.27 -22.64
N THR A 50 3.39 -8.20 -23.98
CA THR A 50 3.03 -9.34 -24.85
C THR A 50 4.21 -10.25 -25.13
N GLY A 51 5.45 -9.74 -25.15
CA GLY A 51 6.67 -10.48 -25.49
C GLY A 51 7.15 -11.53 -24.47
N THR A 52 6.30 -12.00 -23.54
CA THR A 52 6.67 -12.95 -22.48
C THR A 52 6.43 -14.43 -22.81
N LYS A 53 6.19 -14.80 -24.06
CA LYS A 53 6.22 -16.21 -24.45
C LYS A 53 7.67 -16.68 -24.56
N LYS A 54 8.27 -17.20 -23.47
CA LYS A 54 9.44 -18.07 -23.58
C LYS A 54 8.96 -19.48 -23.94
N ALA A 55 9.39 -19.95 -25.10
CA ALA A 55 9.42 -21.38 -25.40
C ALA A 55 10.29 -22.06 -24.31
N GLY A 56 9.73 -23.05 -23.62
CA GLY A 56 10.51 -24.03 -22.86
C GLY A 56 10.47 -23.97 -21.34
N SER A 57 9.29 -23.84 -20.69
CA SER A 57 9.11 -24.43 -19.36
C SER A 57 7.67 -24.92 -19.22
N LYS A 58 7.55 -26.23 -19.07
CA LYS A 58 6.35 -26.88 -18.57
C LYS A 58 6.23 -26.44 -17.11
N GLU A 59 5.30 -25.54 -16.81
CA GLU A 59 4.58 -25.46 -15.53
C GLU A 59 3.76 -24.18 -15.43
N THR A 60 2.54 -24.37 -14.98
CA THR A 60 1.53 -23.41 -14.51
C THR A 60 0.97 -22.42 -15.56
N LYS A 61 -0.35 -22.53 -15.73
CA LYS A 61 -1.25 -21.60 -16.40
C LYS A 61 -0.93 -20.16 -15.97
N ASN A 62 -0.02 -19.51 -16.66
CA ASN A 62 0.18 -18.07 -16.53
C ASN A 62 -1.05 -17.40 -17.17
N ALA A 63 -2.03 -17.06 -16.34
CA ALA A 63 -3.06 -16.13 -16.73
C ALA A 63 -2.35 -14.89 -17.26
N LEU A 64 -2.57 -14.56 -18.51
CA LEU A 64 -2.10 -13.33 -19.14
C LEU A 64 -2.45 -12.18 -18.21
N ASP A 65 -1.44 -11.47 -17.69
CA ASP A 65 -1.69 -10.36 -16.78
C ASP A 65 -2.34 -9.22 -17.60
N TRP A 66 -3.68 -9.27 -17.68
CA TRP A 66 -4.49 -8.38 -18.53
C TRP A 66 -4.43 -6.91 -18.08
N LYS A 67 -4.07 -6.67 -16.82
CA LYS A 67 -4.03 -5.31 -16.24
C LYS A 67 -3.06 -4.37 -16.97
N PRO A 68 -1.77 -4.74 -17.20
CA PRO A 68 -0.87 -3.89 -17.96
C PRO A 68 -1.26 -3.78 -19.44
N LEU A 69 -1.93 -4.79 -20.00
CA LEU A 69 -2.41 -4.74 -21.38
C LEU A 69 -3.56 -3.75 -21.55
N VAL A 70 -4.53 -3.75 -20.65
CA VAL A 70 -5.63 -2.80 -20.68
C VAL A 70 -5.13 -1.37 -20.49
N SER A 71 -4.24 -1.11 -19.55
CA SER A 71 -3.70 0.23 -19.33
C SER A 71 -2.93 0.73 -20.55
N SER A 72 -2.06 -0.10 -21.15
CA SER A 72 -1.31 0.30 -22.36
C SER A 72 -2.22 0.52 -23.57
N ALA A 73 -3.28 -0.29 -23.73
CA ALA A 73 -4.28 -0.10 -24.79
C ALA A 73 -5.04 1.22 -24.63
N LEU A 74 -5.41 1.59 -23.40
CA LEU A 74 -6.06 2.89 -23.12
C LEU A 74 -5.14 4.06 -23.44
N PHE A 75 -3.85 3.99 -23.11
CA PHE A 75 -2.88 5.01 -23.46
C PHE A 75 -2.65 5.12 -24.97
N LEU A 76 -2.57 3.99 -25.67
CA LEU A 76 -2.48 3.96 -27.12
C LEU A 76 -3.70 4.62 -27.76
N ALA A 77 -4.90 4.24 -27.33
CA ALA A 77 -6.16 4.78 -27.84
C ALA A 77 -6.24 6.30 -27.61
N ALA A 78 -5.90 6.77 -26.40
CA ALA A 78 -5.90 8.18 -26.05
C ALA A 78 -4.87 8.97 -26.88
N GLY A 79 -3.65 8.42 -27.05
CA GLY A 79 -2.61 9.03 -27.87
C GLY A 79 -2.98 9.13 -29.35
N ILE A 80 -3.50 8.06 -29.95
CA ILE A 80 -3.96 8.01 -31.34
C ILE A 80 -5.11 9.00 -31.54
N PHE A 81 -6.10 9.00 -30.64
CA PHE A 81 -7.24 9.90 -30.73
C PHE A 81 -6.81 11.38 -30.62
N CYS A 82 -5.88 11.69 -29.73
CA CYS A 82 -5.30 13.02 -29.59
C CYS A 82 -4.51 13.44 -30.88
N PHE A 83 -3.76 12.49 -31.44
CA PHE A 83 -3.02 12.75 -32.69
C PHE A 83 -3.95 13.09 -33.87
N ILE A 84 -5.06 12.33 -34.00
CA ILE A 84 -6.04 12.52 -35.09
C ILE A 84 -6.82 13.83 -34.91
N THR A 85 -7.32 14.07 -33.67
CA THR A 85 -8.20 15.20 -33.39
C THR A 85 -7.44 16.52 -33.17
N GLY A 86 -6.17 16.44 -32.76
CA GLY A 86 -5.35 17.60 -32.37
C GLY A 86 -5.86 18.31 -31.10
N LYS A 87 -6.88 17.76 -30.44
CA LYS A 87 -7.50 18.39 -29.25
C LYS A 87 -6.74 18.01 -27.99
N GLU A 88 -6.22 18.99 -27.28
CA GLU A 88 -5.45 18.84 -26.04
C GLU A 88 -6.25 18.26 -24.87
N VAL A 89 -7.60 18.36 -24.91
CA VAL A 89 -8.50 17.87 -23.87
C VAL A 89 -8.27 16.39 -23.53
N PHE A 90 -7.95 15.56 -24.54
CA PHE A 90 -7.72 14.14 -24.32
C PHE A 90 -6.41 13.86 -23.57
N LEU A 91 -5.38 14.68 -23.78
CA LEU A 91 -4.16 14.62 -22.98
C LEU A 91 -4.42 15.06 -21.54
N LYS A 92 -5.30 16.04 -21.35
CA LYS A 92 -5.69 16.54 -20.04
C LYS A 92 -6.51 15.52 -19.23
N LEU A 93 -7.29 14.68 -19.90
CA LEU A 93 -8.08 13.61 -19.23
C LEU A 93 -7.23 12.50 -18.62
N TYR A 94 -5.94 12.41 -18.93
CA TYR A 94 -5.06 11.42 -18.33
C TYR A 94 -5.03 11.46 -16.79
N SER A 95 -4.98 12.65 -16.20
CA SER A 95 -5.01 12.81 -14.73
C SER A 95 -6.32 12.31 -14.10
N VAL A 96 -7.42 12.46 -14.85
CA VAL A 96 -8.74 11.93 -14.45
C VAL A 96 -8.73 10.41 -14.49
N VAL A 97 -8.19 9.80 -15.55
CA VAL A 97 -8.08 8.35 -15.70
C VAL A 97 -7.22 7.73 -14.58
N ILE A 98 -6.10 8.38 -14.24
CA ILE A 98 -5.27 7.93 -13.11
C ILE A 98 -6.06 7.99 -11.79
N SER A 99 -6.71 9.13 -11.50
CA SER A 99 -7.49 9.29 -10.27
C SER A 99 -8.62 8.25 -10.20
N ALA A 100 -9.33 8.01 -11.30
CA ALA A 100 -10.36 6.98 -11.39
C ALA A 100 -9.81 5.56 -11.20
N THR A 101 -8.65 5.27 -11.79
CA THR A 101 -7.99 3.95 -11.64
C THR A 101 -7.57 3.72 -10.19
N LEU A 102 -6.95 4.71 -9.55
CA LEU A 102 -6.54 4.61 -8.15
C LEU A 102 -7.76 4.51 -7.23
N LEU A 103 -8.81 5.29 -7.49
CA LEU A 103 -10.09 5.18 -6.78
C LEU A 103 -10.68 3.77 -6.91
N PHE A 104 -10.67 3.18 -8.10
CA PHE A 104 -11.16 1.82 -8.33
C PHE A 104 -10.31 0.79 -7.58
N VAL A 105 -8.97 0.90 -7.63
CA VAL A 105 -8.05 -0.02 -6.94
C VAL A 105 -8.24 0.07 -5.43
N PHE A 106 -8.25 1.26 -4.84
CA PHE A 106 -8.41 1.43 -3.40
C PHE A 106 -9.85 1.10 -2.98
N GLY A 107 -10.85 1.63 -3.70
CA GLY A 107 -12.26 1.45 -3.40
C GLY A 107 -12.73 0.00 -3.48
N SER A 108 -12.27 -0.75 -4.50
CA SER A 108 -12.61 -2.18 -4.62
C SER A 108 -12.17 -2.97 -3.39
N THR A 109 -11.06 -2.61 -2.75
CA THR A 109 -10.57 -3.31 -1.56
C THR A 109 -11.34 -2.99 -0.27
N LEU A 110 -12.21 -1.98 -0.28
CA LEU A 110 -13.16 -1.77 0.82
C LEU A 110 -14.27 -2.81 0.82
N PHE A 111 -14.66 -3.27 -0.37
CA PHE A 111 -15.68 -4.32 -0.55
C PHE A 111 -15.08 -5.72 -0.50
N PHE A 112 -13.90 -5.92 -1.09
CA PHE A 112 -13.18 -7.21 -1.13
C PHE A 112 -12.05 -7.21 -0.10
N LYS A 113 -12.34 -7.72 1.09
CA LYS A 113 -11.38 -7.81 2.21
C LYS A 113 -10.20 -8.75 1.89
N PRO A 114 -9.00 -8.50 2.45
CA PRO A 114 -8.62 -7.34 3.25
C PRO A 114 -8.32 -6.11 2.40
N ASN A 115 -8.47 -4.89 2.98
CA ASN A 115 -8.19 -3.64 2.28
C ASN A 115 -6.71 -3.49 1.90
N LEU A 116 -6.43 -2.66 0.87
CA LEU A 116 -5.10 -2.52 0.29
C LEU A 116 -4.05 -2.07 1.31
N ILE A 117 -4.38 -1.08 2.14
CA ILE A 117 -3.47 -0.53 3.16
C ILE A 117 -3.11 -1.59 4.20
N PHE A 118 -4.08 -2.42 4.62
CA PHE A 118 -3.81 -3.52 5.54
C PHE A 118 -2.90 -4.58 4.91
N ARG A 119 -3.09 -4.92 3.62
CA ARG A 119 -2.18 -5.82 2.91
C ARG A 119 -0.75 -5.29 2.89
N LEU A 120 -0.57 -4.00 2.63
CA LEU A 120 0.75 -3.37 2.65
C LEU A 120 1.35 -3.36 4.06
N ALA A 121 0.55 -3.06 5.09
CA ALA A 121 0.99 -3.09 6.48
C ALA A 121 1.47 -4.49 6.88
N THR A 122 0.71 -5.54 6.56
CA THR A 122 1.07 -6.93 6.89
C THR A 122 2.22 -7.48 6.06
N LEU A 123 2.48 -6.93 4.88
CA LEU A 123 3.70 -7.24 4.11
C LEU A 123 4.95 -6.64 4.77
N THR A 124 4.82 -5.47 5.36
CA THR A 124 5.91 -4.77 6.05
C THR A 124 6.15 -5.36 7.44
N ASP A 125 5.08 -5.66 8.16
CA ASP A 125 5.12 -6.25 9.50
C ASP A 125 4.18 -7.45 9.60
N LYS A 126 4.74 -8.65 9.50
CA LYS A 126 3.99 -9.92 9.57
C LYS A 126 3.47 -10.22 10.98
N SER A 127 4.00 -9.55 12.03
CA SER A 127 3.57 -9.77 13.41
C SER A 127 2.15 -9.26 13.69
N ILE A 128 1.60 -8.44 12.81
CA ILE A 128 0.23 -7.93 12.89
C ILE A 128 -0.78 -9.09 12.79
N ILE A 129 -0.50 -10.07 11.92
CA ILE A 129 -1.42 -11.21 11.67
C ILE A 129 -1.46 -12.10 12.92
N GLY A 130 -2.66 -12.32 13.44
CA GLY A 130 -2.89 -13.12 14.65
C GLY A 130 -2.57 -12.38 15.95
N SER A 131 -2.17 -11.11 15.90
CA SER A 131 -1.94 -10.31 17.11
C SER A 131 -3.25 -9.85 17.75
N SER A 132 -3.20 -9.53 19.06
CA SER A 132 -4.34 -8.99 19.80
C SER A 132 -4.84 -7.63 19.27
N TYR A 133 -3.99 -6.91 18.52
CA TYR A 133 -4.28 -5.60 17.94
C TYR A 133 -4.61 -5.65 16.44
N GLU A 134 -4.64 -6.82 15.81
CA GLU A 134 -4.94 -6.98 14.39
C GLU A 134 -6.23 -6.25 13.96
N LYS A 135 -7.32 -6.39 14.74
CA LYS A 135 -8.60 -5.72 14.48
C LYS A 135 -8.48 -4.20 14.53
N ALA A 136 -7.68 -3.68 15.46
CA ALA A 136 -7.47 -2.24 15.60
C ALA A 136 -6.66 -1.68 14.42
N VAL A 137 -5.60 -2.38 13.99
CA VAL A 137 -4.82 -2.05 12.80
C VAL A 137 -5.70 -2.12 11.55
N TYR A 138 -6.51 -3.18 11.41
CA TYR A 138 -7.44 -3.30 10.28
C TYR A 138 -8.41 -2.12 10.19
N SER A 139 -9.02 -1.72 11.32
CA SER A 139 -9.93 -0.57 11.38
C SER A 139 -9.24 0.74 11.04
N TYR A 140 -8.01 0.94 11.50
CA TYR A 140 -7.19 2.10 11.12
C TYR A 140 -6.90 2.11 9.61
N CYS A 141 -6.41 0.99 9.06
CA CYS A 141 -6.13 0.86 7.63
C CYS A 141 -7.37 1.08 6.76
N GLN A 142 -8.56 0.67 7.24
CA GLN A 142 -9.82 0.93 6.54
C GLN A 142 -10.12 2.43 6.47
N LYS A 143 -9.95 3.17 7.57
CA LYS A 143 -10.12 4.64 7.59
C LYS A 143 -9.15 5.34 6.65
N VAL A 144 -7.89 4.93 6.65
CA VAL A 144 -6.86 5.45 5.73
C VAL A 144 -7.26 5.17 4.27
N THR A 145 -7.75 3.97 3.96
CA THR A 145 -8.21 3.64 2.60
C THR A 145 -9.37 4.54 2.16
N ILE A 146 -10.32 4.83 3.06
CA ILE A 146 -11.44 5.76 2.78
C ILE A 146 -10.92 7.17 2.50
N ILE A 147 -9.98 7.68 3.30
CA ILE A 147 -9.38 9.01 3.10
C ILE A 147 -8.72 9.10 1.72
N TRP A 148 -7.98 8.07 1.30
CA TRP A 148 -7.40 8.00 -0.04
C TRP A 148 -8.47 7.99 -1.14
N CYS A 149 -9.57 7.25 -0.96
CA CYS A 149 -10.69 7.27 -1.91
C CYS A 149 -11.30 8.67 -2.04
N CYS A 150 -11.55 9.36 -0.92
CA CYS A 150 -12.03 10.74 -0.92
C CYS A 150 -11.05 11.69 -1.64
N PHE A 151 -9.76 11.53 -1.40
CA PHE A 151 -8.74 12.31 -2.10
C PHE A 151 -8.80 12.09 -3.61
N PHE A 152 -8.87 10.83 -4.09
CA PHE A 152 -8.94 10.55 -5.52
C PHE A 152 -10.21 11.06 -6.17
N ILE A 153 -11.36 11.04 -5.48
CA ILE A 153 -12.62 11.64 -5.95
C ILE A 153 -12.45 13.15 -6.13
N LEU A 154 -11.96 13.85 -5.09
CA LEU A 154 -11.76 15.30 -5.14
C LEU A 154 -10.72 15.70 -6.19
N ASN A 155 -9.58 15.01 -6.23
CA ASN A 155 -8.53 15.25 -7.21
C ASN A 155 -9.00 15.01 -8.64
N GLY A 156 -9.74 13.92 -8.87
CA GLY A 156 -10.33 13.62 -10.17
C GLY A 156 -11.35 14.68 -10.59
N PHE A 157 -12.21 15.12 -9.67
CA PHE A 157 -13.18 16.17 -9.93
C PHE A 157 -12.50 17.49 -10.32
N VAL A 158 -11.50 17.95 -9.56
CA VAL A 158 -10.75 19.18 -9.90
C VAL A 158 -9.99 19.01 -11.21
N SER A 159 -9.45 17.81 -11.48
CA SER A 159 -8.79 17.52 -12.76
C SER A 159 -9.76 17.65 -13.95
N VAL A 160 -11.01 17.21 -13.81
CA VAL A 160 -12.06 17.42 -14.84
C VAL A 160 -12.35 18.92 -14.99
N CYS A 161 -12.60 19.64 -13.90
CA CYS A 161 -12.90 21.06 -13.95
C CYS A 161 -11.76 21.85 -14.64
N THR A 162 -10.51 21.54 -14.30
CA THR A 162 -9.35 22.22 -14.91
C THR A 162 -9.15 21.81 -16.38
N ALA A 163 -9.45 20.56 -16.77
CA ALA A 163 -9.36 20.12 -18.17
C ALA A 163 -10.36 20.86 -19.08
N PHE A 164 -11.51 21.23 -18.51
CA PHE A 164 -12.56 21.98 -19.23
C PHE A 164 -12.62 23.46 -18.83
N ALA A 165 -11.56 24.01 -18.22
CA ALA A 165 -11.55 25.37 -17.68
C ALA A 165 -11.92 26.45 -18.72
N GLY A 166 -11.47 26.32 -19.96
CA GLY A 166 -11.83 27.23 -21.03
C GLY A 166 -13.35 27.32 -21.30
N LYS A 167 -14.05 26.18 -21.24
CA LYS A 167 -15.50 26.13 -21.42
C LYS A 167 -16.27 26.52 -20.15
N LEU A 168 -15.78 26.11 -18.97
CA LEU A 168 -16.46 26.36 -17.70
C LEU A 168 -16.34 27.81 -17.24
N PHE A 169 -15.18 28.42 -17.43
CA PHE A 169 -14.88 29.75 -16.92
C PHE A 169 -14.73 30.83 -18.01
N GLY A 170 -14.90 30.47 -19.29
CA GLY A 170 -14.77 31.41 -20.42
C GLY A 170 -13.38 31.97 -20.61
N VAL A 171 -12.33 31.34 -20.08
CA VAL A 171 -10.94 31.78 -20.21
C VAL A 171 -10.35 31.28 -21.53
N ASN A 172 -9.35 32.02 -22.07
CA ASN A 172 -8.66 31.60 -23.27
C ASN A 172 -7.89 30.28 -23.08
N GLU A 173 -7.51 29.62 -24.19
CA GLU A 173 -6.87 28.29 -24.14
C GLU A 173 -5.53 28.30 -23.41
N ASP A 174 -4.71 29.37 -23.55
CA ASP A 174 -3.42 29.48 -22.87
C ASP A 174 -3.58 29.53 -21.34
N VAL A 175 -4.56 30.29 -20.85
CA VAL A 175 -4.89 30.36 -19.42
C VAL A 175 -5.45 29.04 -18.94
N ALA A 176 -6.34 28.41 -19.70
CA ALA A 176 -6.89 27.08 -19.36
C ALA A 176 -5.79 26.01 -19.28
N ASN A 177 -4.84 26.02 -20.20
CA ASN A 177 -3.68 25.12 -20.20
C ASN A 177 -2.80 25.35 -18.98
N THR A 178 -2.57 26.61 -18.63
CA THR A 178 -1.78 26.98 -17.45
C THR A 178 -2.47 26.49 -16.16
N ILE A 179 -3.77 26.76 -16.00
CA ILE A 179 -4.56 26.31 -14.83
C ILE A 179 -4.48 24.79 -14.69
N TRP A 180 -4.73 24.05 -15.77
CA TRP A 180 -4.69 22.59 -15.75
C TRP A 180 -3.28 22.09 -15.37
N SER A 181 -2.24 22.66 -15.99
CA SER A 181 -0.86 22.23 -15.79
C SER A 181 -0.34 22.51 -14.41
N VAL A 182 -0.62 23.68 -13.85
CA VAL A 182 -0.23 24.05 -12.48
C VAL A 182 -0.91 23.11 -11.46
N TYR A 183 -2.20 22.85 -11.65
CA TYR A 183 -2.91 21.94 -10.73
C TYR A 183 -2.41 20.51 -10.88
N ASN A 184 -2.48 19.92 -12.07
CA ASN A 184 -2.19 18.50 -12.28
C ASN A 184 -0.69 18.18 -12.32
N GLY A 185 0.16 19.13 -12.71
CA GLY A 185 1.63 19.00 -12.75
C GLY A 185 2.33 19.38 -11.43
N GLY A 186 1.65 20.14 -10.54
CA GLY A 186 2.25 20.64 -9.31
C GLY A 186 1.39 20.40 -8.08
N ILE A 187 0.27 21.13 -7.96
CA ILE A 187 -0.56 21.19 -6.74
C ILE A 187 -1.04 19.78 -6.34
N SER A 188 -1.54 18.98 -7.27
CA SER A 188 -2.03 17.63 -7.02
C SER A 188 -0.96 16.73 -6.37
N TYR A 189 0.30 16.82 -6.82
CA TYR A 189 1.42 16.05 -6.24
C TYR A 189 1.80 16.54 -4.85
N VAL A 190 1.79 17.86 -4.63
CA VAL A 190 2.04 18.44 -3.30
C VAL A 190 0.96 17.98 -2.32
N LEU A 191 -0.31 18.02 -2.70
CA LEU A 191 -1.42 17.55 -1.87
C LEU A 191 -1.31 16.06 -1.56
N MET A 192 -0.94 15.23 -2.55
CA MET A 192 -0.69 13.81 -2.36
C MET A 192 0.48 13.58 -1.39
N GLY A 193 1.58 14.30 -1.54
CA GLY A 193 2.74 14.24 -0.64
C GLY A 193 2.40 14.65 0.79
N LEU A 194 1.61 15.72 0.95
CA LEU A 194 1.10 16.14 2.27
C LEU A 194 0.22 15.07 2.91
N LEU A 195 -0.67 14.45 2.13
CA LEU A 195 -1.52 13.36 2.63
C LEU A 195 -0.68 12.16 3.10
N PHE A 196 0.36 11.77 2.34
CA PHE A 196 1.31 10.75 2.78
C PHE A 196 2.07 11.14 4.06
N ALA A 197 2.52 12.38 4.16
CA ALA A 197 3.24 12.86 5.33
C ALA A 197 2.35 12.87 6.58
N ILE A 198 1.11 13.35 6.45
CA ILE A 198 0.11 13.33 7.53
C ILE A 198 -0.20 11.89 7.95
N GLU A 199 -0.45 10.98 6.98
CA GLU A 199 -0.70 9.56 7.27
C GLU A 199 0.47 8.94 8.03
N PHE A 200 1.69 9.19 7.59
CA PHE A 200 2.90 8.67 8.24
C PHE A 200 3.04 9.14 9.69
N ILE A 201 2.76 10.42 9.96
CA ILE A 201 2.81 10.98 11.33
C ILE A 201 1.69 10.36 12.18
N VAL A 202 0.46 10.33 11.66
CA VAL A 202 -0.69 9.76 12.37
C VAL A 202 -0.46 8.29 12.66
N ARG A 203 0.07 7.52 11.70
CA ARG A 203 0.41 6.11 11.90
C ARG A 203 1.38 5.92 13.06
N LYS A 204 2.46 6.68 13.12
CA LYS A 204 3.41 6.62 14.25
C LYS A 204 2.75 6.91 15.60
N ILE A 205 1.80 7.85 15.65
CA ILE A 205 1.06 8.16 16.88
C ILE A 205 0.12 7.01 17.25
N VAL A 206 -0.58 6.47 16.27
CA VAL A 206 -1.52 5.34 16.45
C VAL A 206 -0.78 4.09 16.87
N ASP A 207 0.35 3.76 16.26
CA ASP A 207 1.19 2.60 16.63
C ASP A 207 1.65 2.70 18.08
N LYS A 208 2.13 3.88 18.51
CA LYS A 208 2.50 4.10 19.92
C LYS A 208 1.32 3.91 20.88
N LYS A 209 0.12 4.36 20.49
CA LYS A 209 -1.10 4.17 21.30
C LYS A 209 -1.53 2.71 21.33
N MET A 210 -1.45 2.00 20.20
CA MET A 210 -1.77 0.57 20.13
C MET A 210 -0.82 -0.26 20.98
N ILE A 211 0.48 -0.02 20.91
CA ILE A 211 1.48 -0.69 21.75
C ILE A 211 1.19 -0.45 23.24
N LYS A 212 0.78 0.78 23.64
CA LYS A 212 0.36 1.06 25.00
C LYS A 212 -0.94 0.38 25.39
N ALA A 213 -1.92 0.32 24.46
CA ALA A 213 -3.24 -0.29 24.73
C ALA A 213 -3.18 -1.82 24.78
N TYR A 214 -2.24 -2.42 24.04
CA TYR A 214 -2.05 -3.88 23.97
C TYR A 214 -0.60 -4.26 24.30
N PRO A 215 -0.13 -3.94 25.52
CA PRO A 215 1.22 -4.33 25.90
C PRO A 215 1.33 -5.86 25.93
N ILE A 216 2.49 -6.37 25.51
CA ILE A 216 2.83 -7.81 25.57
C ILE A 216 2.56 -8.40 26.97
N THR A 217 2.64 -7.56 28.01
CA THR A 217 2.37 -7.94 29.39
C THR A 217 0.90 -8.21 29.71
N LYS A 218 -0.06 -7.81 28.87
CA LYS A 218 -1.49 -8.06 29.06
C LYS A 218 -1.98 -9.12 28.09
N PHE A 219 -1.69 -10.37 28.38
CA PHE A 219 -2.31 -11.49 27.69
C PHE A 219 -3.79 -11.57 28.07
N LYS A 220 -4.69 -11.36 27.10
CA LYS A 220 -6.08 -11.75 27.27
C LYS A 220 -6.17 -13.25 27.01
N SER A 221 -6.50 -14.00 28.04
CA SER A 221 -6.71 -15.46 27.97
C SER A 221 -7.83 -15.86 26.99
N ASP A 222 -8.69 -14.90 26.61
CA ASP A 222 -9.92 -15.16 25.87
C ASP A 222 -9.75 -15.30 24.35
N SER A 223 -8.55 -15.09 23.82
CA SER A 223 -8.32 -15.07 22.36
C SER A 223 -7.93 -16.43 21.76
N ARG A 224 -7.54 -17.40 22.58
CA ARG A 224 -7.10 -18.72 22.12
C ARG A 224 -7.76 -19.79 22.94
N LYS A 225 -8.12 -20.91 22.29
CA LYS A 225 -8.61 -22.09 23.00
C LYS A 225 -7.50 -22.68 23.87
N ASP A 226 -7.88 -23.23 25.00
CA ASP A 226 -6.96 -23.84 25.97
C ASP A 226 -6.09 -24.95 25.35
N ASP A 227 -6.64 -25.68 24.39
CA ASP A 227 -6.01 -26.79 23.69
C ASP A 227 -5.14 -26.37 22.51
N TYR A 228 -5.04 -25.06 22.23
CA TYR A 228 -4.19 -24.56 21.14
C TYR A 228 -2.73 -24.92 21.38
N VAL A 229 -2.15 -25.72 20.47
CA VAL A 229 -0.76 -26.16 20.56
C VAL A 229 0.18 -25.00 20.22
N LEU A 230 1.05 -24.61 21.18
CA LEU A 230 2.03 -23.55 20.99
C LEU A 230 3.34 -24.06 20.41
N CYS A 231 3.83 -25.16 20.92
CA CYS A 231 5.05 -25.79 20.42
C CYS A 231 5.05 -27.29 20.66
N TYR A 232 5.86 -27.99 19.88
CA TYR A 232 6.15 -29.40 20.10
C TYR A 232 7.53 -29.52 20.76
N GLU A 233 7.64 -30.36 21.80
CA GLU A 233 8.93 -30.68 22.42
C GLU A 233 9.80 -31.50 21.47
N ASP A 234 9.16 -32.37 20.66
CA ASP A 234 9.80 -33.08 19.57
C ASP A 234 9.08 -32.76 18.27
N TYR A 235 9.77 -31.98 17.43
CA TYR A 235 9.23 -31.51 16.15
C TYR A 235 8.92 -32.67 15.20
N TRP A 236 9.73 -33.72 15.22
CA TRP A 236 9.64 -34.82 14.27
C TRP A 236 8.53 -35.82 14.61
N THR A 237 8.42 -36.19 15.89
CA THR A 237 7.42 -37.18 16.32
C THR A 237 6.08 -36.56 16.67
N LYS A 238 6.04 -35.25 16.98
CA LYS A 238 4.87 -34.50 17.44
C LYS A 238 4.13 -35.14 18.64
N LYS A 239 4.81 -36.00 19.38
CA LYS A 239 4.21 -36.77 20.50
C LYS A 239 4.09 -35.99 21.78
N LYS A 240 4.97 -35.01 21.98
CA LYS A 240 4.94 -34.14 23.15
C LYS A 240 4.75 -32.72 22.68
N TYR A 241 3.83 -32.02 23.26
CA TYR A 241 3.51 -30.64 22.93
C TYR A 241 3.10 -29.84 24.16
N LYS A 242 3.24 -28.52 24.06
CA LYS A 242 2.79 -27.55 25.05
C LYS A 242 1.63 -26.74 24.47
N THR A 243 0.58 -26.62 25.27
CA THR A 243 -0.64 -25.89 24.90
C THR A 243 -0.64 -24.46 25.43
N TRP A 244 -1.58 -23.67 24.95
CA TRP A 244 -1.83 -22.32 25.48
C TRP A 244 -2.16 -22.34 26.98
N LYS A 245 -2.90 -23.34 27.43
CA LYS A 245 -3.21 -23.56 28.84
C LYS A 245 -1.95 -23.82 29.65
N ASP A 246 -1.04 -24.69 29.17
CA ASP A 246 0.23 -24.97 29.84
C ASP A 246 1.07 -23.70 29.97
N PHE A 247 1.10 -22.89 28.92
CA PHE A 247 1.79 -21.62 28.93
C PHE A 247 1.27 -20.64 29.99
N LEU A 248 -0.06 -20.53 30.09
CA LEU A 248 -0.69 -19.66 31.10
C LEU A 248 -0.41 -20.15 32.52
N ILE A 249 -0.51 -21.45 32.74
CA ILE A 249 -0.24 -22.08 34.06
C ILE A 249 1.22 -21.86 34.46
N ASP A 250 2.15 -22.18 33.57
CA ASP A 250 3.58 -22.09 33.88
C ASP A 250 4.03 -20.61 34.03
N THR A 251 3.52 -19.71 33.20
CA THR A 251 3.76 -18.26 33.35
C THR A 251 3.22 -17.75 34.70
N ALA A 252 2.05 -18.20 35.14
CA ALA A 252 1.49 -17.80 36.41
C ALA A 252 2.32 -18.29 37.60
N LYS A 253 2.86 -19.53 37.52
CA LYS A 253 3.77 -20.08 38.55
C LYS A 253 5.04 -19.27 38.67
N VAL A 254 5.70 -18.99 37.53
CA VAL A 254 6.94 -18.21 37.50
C VAL A 254 6.69 -16.80 38.00
N ARG A 255 5.58 -16.15 37.57
CA ARG A 255 5.19 -14.82 38.04
C ARG A 255 5.04 -14.75 39.55
N LYS A 256 4.42 -15.79 40.15
CA LYS A 256 4.30 -15.89 41.62
C LYS A 256 5.68 -15.96 42.30
N ALA A 257 6.60 -16.74 41.75
CA ALA A 257 7.97 -16.85 42.25
C ALA A 257 8.76 -15.56 42.11
N VAL A 258 8.66 -14.87 40.93
CA VAL A 258 9.29 -13.57 40.67
C VAL A 258 8.81 -12.52 41.68
N ASN A 259 7.50 -12.42 41.90
CA ASN A 259 6.96 -11.47 42.86
C ASN A 259 7.36 -11.79 44.32
N ALA A 260 7.53 -13.06 44.66
CA ALA A 260 7.95 -13.47 45.98
C ALA A 260 9.43 -13.21 46.26
N SER A 261 10.26 -13.12 45.25
CA SER A 261 11.71 -12.93 45.40
C SER A 261 12.12 -11.52 45.85
N GLY A 262 11.28 -10.51 45.56
CA GLY A 262 11.57 -9.11 45.86
C GLY A 262 12.68 -8.50 44.98
N ALA A 263 13.30 -9.23 44.08
CA ALA A 263 14.34 -8.71 43.19
C ALA A 263 13.75 -7.87 42.06
N ASP A 264 14.44 -6.78 41.68
CA ASP A 264 14.02 -5.90 40.59
C ASP A 264 14.73 -6.18 39.28
N GLU A 265 15.96 -6.70 39.36
CA GLU A 265 16.78 -7.04 38.21
C GLU A 265 16.99 -8.55 38.13
N TRP A 266 16.94 -9.09 36.91
CA TRP A 266 17.01 -10.51 36.64
C TRP A 266 17.92 -10.80 35.46
N ILE A 267 18.80 -11.80 35.62
CA ILE A 267 19.55 -12.40 34.51
C ILE A 267 18.84 -13.67 34.10
N LEU A 268 18.33 -13.71 32.86
CA LEU A 268 17.63 -14.85 32.31
C LEU A 268 18.57 -15.70 31.47
N HIS A 269 18.93 -16.87 31.99
CA HIS A 269 19.70 -17.90 31.28
C HIS A 269 18.93 -19.22 31.33
N CYS A 270 18.46 -19.71 30.21
CA CYS A 270 17.72 -20.97 30.09
C CYS A 270 18.21 -21.75 28.88
N GLU A 271 18.51 -23.03 29.04
CA GLU A 271 18.87 -23.94 27.94
C GLU A 271 17.62 -24.39 27.15
N ASP A 272 16.46 -24.41 27.79
CA ASP A 272 15.19 -24.80 27.21
C ASP A 272 14.40 -23.56 26.78
N TYR A 273 13.96 -23.54 25.51
CA TYR A 273 13.18 -22.45 24.93
C TYR A 273 11.82 -22.22 25.60
N TRP A 274 11.18 -23.29 26.11
CA TRP A 274 9.90 -23.16 26.80
C TRP A 274 10.05 -22.39 28.09
N TYR A 275 11.03 -22.78 28.91
CA TYR A 275 11.30 -22.10 30.17
C TYR A 275 11.80 -20.69 29.98
N PHE A 276 12.60 -20.46 28.93
CA PHE A 276 12.99 -19.12 28.55
C PHE A 276 11.78 -18.25 28.24
N LEU A 277 10.87 -18.72 27.37
CA LEU A 277 9.67 -17.98 26.95
C LEU A 277 8.76 -17.68 28.14
N VAL A 278 8.46 -18.70 28.97
CA VAL A 278 7.59 -18.59 30.15
C VAL A 278 8.16 -17.58 31.15
N THR A 279 9.48 -17.67 31.44
CA THR A 279 10.13 -16.79 32.42
C THR A 279 10.25 -15.37 31.89
N PHE A 280 10.63 -15.20 30.63
CA PHE A 280 10.70 -13.90 29.98
C PHE A 280 9.38 -13.15 30.05
N VAL A 281 8.29 -13.84 29.70
CA VAL A 281 6.94 -13.24 29.76
C VAL A 281 6.51 -12.95 31.18
N ALA A 282 6.81 -13.82 32.15
CA ALA A 282 6.53 -13.59 33.57
C ALA A 282 7.26 -12.34 34.11
N LEU A 283 8.54 -12.16 33.77
CA LEU A 283 9.33 -10.97 34.13
C LEU A 283 8.73 -9.69 33.54
N LEU A 284 8.37 -9.70 32.23
CA LEU A 284 7.69 -8.59 31.58
C LEU A 284 6.36 -8.24 32.27
N GLN A 285 5.57 -9.25 32.67
CA GLN A 285 4.30 -9.05 33.40
C GLN A 285 4.53 -8.45 34.79
N CYS A 286 5.62 -8.81 35.46
CA CYS A 286 6.01 -8.25 36.76
C CYS A 286 6.72 -6.89 36.64
N LYS A 287 6.95 -6.39 35.40
CA LYS A 287 7.70 -5.14 35.14
C LYS A 287 9.13 -5.17 35.74
N LYS A 288 9.75 -6.34 35.73
CA LYS A 288 11.15 -6.51 36.15
C LYS A 288 12.07 -6.32 34.94
N SER A 289 13.28 -5.80 35.19
CA SER A 289 14.31 -5.58 34.19
C SER A 289 15.38 -6.67 34.20
#